data_af197a0c485a84d308abf4d761c866a0
#
_entry.id   af197a0c485a84d308abf4d761c866a0
#
_cell.length_a   1.000
_cell.length_b   1.000
_cell.length_c   1.000
_cell.angle_alpha   90.00
_cell.angle_beta   90.00
_cell.angle_gamma   90.00
#
_symmetry.space_group_name_H-M   'P 1'
#
loop_
_entity.id
_entity.type
_entity.pdbx_description
1 polymer ?
#
loop_
_entity_poly.entity_id
_entity_poly.type
_entity_poly.pdbx_seq_one_letter_code
_entity_poly.pdbx_strand_id
1 'polypeptide(L)'
;EVVTEDNSFIGLGYINENSHILVRMLTLEDEKIDKAFIKNRVKAAYEKRKHLLKETNSLRIFYSEADGLSGLVVDMFDKYLSVQFRTLGIERYKEDIIKSLKEVVKPKGIYERSDIENRIHEGVEQQSGLLMGEIPEKIILEDNGLKYNVDIVNGQKTGFFLDQRESRKFIRKYLTKSTRFLDVFSSSGGFSVAALKEECLKVVAVDKSA
;
A
#
# COMPACT_ATOMS: atom_id res chain seq x y z
N GLU A 1 -25.21 12.38 -1.52
CA GLU A 1 -25.49 12.55 -0.08
C GLU A 1 -25.96 11.23 0.53
N VAL A 2 -25.62 11.02 1.78
CA VAL A 2 -26.16 9.95 2.63
C VAL A 2 -26.92 10.63 3.74
N VAL A 3 -28.18 10.25 3.89
CA VAL A 3 -29.12 10.85 4.84
C VAL A 3 -29.83 9.77 5.65
N THR A 4 -30.38 10.14 6.79
CA THR A 4 -31.27 9.31 7.60
C THR A 4 -32.68 9.25 6.98
N GLU A 5 -33.56 8.42 7.53
CA GLU A 5 -34.97 8.33 7.08
C GLU A 5 -35.73 9.66 7.22
N ASP A 6 -35.38 10.49 8.18
CA ASP A 6 -35.94 11.84 8.40
C ASP A 6 -35.22 12.94 7.59
N ASN A 7 -34.38 12.55 6.60
CA ASN A 7 -33.59 13.42 5.74
C ASN A 7 -32.50 14.24 6.47
N SER A 8 -32.08 13.85 7.66
CA SER A 8 -30.94 14.48 8.31
C SER A 8 -29.64 14.04 7.62
N PHE A 9 -28.76 15.00 7.33
CA PHE A 9 -27.49 14.76 6.65
C PHE A 9 -26.56 13.90 7.53
N ILE A 10 -25.99 12.84 6.94
CA ILE A 10 -24.96 11.97 7.57
C ILE A 10 -23.59 12.25 6.98
N GLY A 11 -23.51 12.47 5.67
CA GLY A 11 -22.23 12.68 5.00
C GLY A 11 -22.32 12.50 3.48
N LEU A 12 -21.14 12.49 2.84
CA LEU A 12 -21.01 12.26 1.40
C LEU A 12 -20.26 10.96 1.16
N GLY A 13 -20.74 10.21 0.17
CA GLY A 13 -20.14 8.94 -0.20
C GLY A 13 -20.44 8.57 -1.65
N TYR A 14 -20.15 7.35 -2.02
CA TYR A 14 -20.58 6.78 -3.29
C TYR A 14 -21.30 5.45 -3.08
N ILE A 15 -22.19 5.14 -3.99
CA ILE A 15 -22.94 3.90 -4.05
C ILE A 15 -22.40 3.01 -5.15
N ASN A 16 -22.35 1.69 -4.89
CA ASN A 16 -22.04 0.68 -5.89
C ASN A 16 -22.96 -0.53 -5.64
N GLU A 17 -23.94 -0.72 -6.51
CA GLU A 17 -24.94 -1.80 -6.40
C GLU A 17 -24.37 -3.20 -6.64
N ASN A 18 -23.19 -3.30 -7.28
CA ASN A 18 -22.49 -4.56 -7.48
C ASN A 18 -21.66 -5.00 -6.25
N SER A 19 -21.42 -4.09 -5.31
CA SER A 19 -20.58 -4.35 -4.15
C SER A 19 -21.38 -4.90 -2.96
N HIS A 20 -20.76 -5.80 -2.18
CA HIS A 20 -21.31 -6.20 -0.88
C HIS A 20 -21.41 -5.03 0.12
N ILE A 21 -20.57 -4.01 -0.05
CA ILE A 21 -20.64 -2.75 0.70
C ILE A 21 -21.27 -1.71 -0.22
N LEU A 22 -22.57 -1.58 -0.12
CA LEU A 22 -23.38 -0.75 -1.00
C LEU A 22 -22.96 0.73 -0.98
N VAL A 23 -22.70 1.29 0.20
CA VAL A 23 -22.31 2.69 0.38
C VAL A 23 -20.96 2.80 1.07
N ARG A 24 -20.07 3.61 0.50
CA ARG A 24 -18.77 3.93 1.09
C ARG A 24 -18.66 5.43 1.32
N MET A 25 -18.48 5.82 2.59
CA MET A 25 -18.35 7.21 2.98
C MET A 25 -16.99 7.79 2.57
N LEU A 26 -16.99 9.04 2.13
CA LEU A 26 -15.79 9.84 1.85
C LEU A 26 -15.56 10.90 2.93
N THR A 27 -16.65 11.50 3.44
CA THR A 27 -16.60 12.49 4.49
C THR A 27 -17.93 12.53 5.25
N LEU A 28 -17.90 12.98 6.51
CA LEU A 28 -19.07 13.27 7.31
C LEU A 28 -19.44 14.76 7.30
N GLU A 29 -18.64 15.57 6.61
CA GLU A 29 -18.84 17.00 6.47
C GLU A 29 -19.57 17.31 5.16
N ASP A 30 -20.34 18.40 5.15
CA ASP A 30 -20.92 18.95 3.93
C ASP A 30 -19.87 19.79 3.19
N GLU A 31 -19.02 19.09 2.43
CA GLU A 31 -17.90 19.67 1.71
C GLU A 31 -17.86 19.18 0.26
N LYS A 32 -17.22 19.93 -0.61
CA LYS A 32 -17.11 19.56 -2.02
C LYS A 32 -16.04 18.47 -2.22
N ILE A 33 -16.44 17.35 -2.82
CA ILE A 33 -15.53 16.28 -3.22
C ILE A 33 -14.90 16.64 -4.58
N ASP A 34 -13.84 17.43 -4.53
CA ASP A 34 -13.11 17.90 -5.71
C ASP A 34 -11.61 17.55 -5.63
N LYS A 35 -10.83 18.09 -6.55
CA LYS A 35 -9.35 17.89 -6.61
C LYS A 35 -8.63 18.33 -5.35
N ALA A 36 -9.12 19.40 -4.71
CA ALA A 36 -8.52 19.91 -3.47
C ALA A 36 -8.78 18.94 -2.32
N PHE A 37 -10.00 18.39 -2.22
CA PHE A 37 -10.35 17.34 -1.26
C PHE A 37 -9.42 16.13 -1.40
N ILE A 38 -9.28 15.58 -2.61
CA ILE A 38 -8.42 14.42 -2.89
C ILE A 38 -6.97 14.74 -2.52
N LYS A 39 -6.45 15.89 -2.93
CA LYS A 39 -5.08 16.31 -2.61
C LYS A 39 -4.83 16.45 -1.11
N ASN A 40 -5.79 17.00 -0.37
CA ASN A 40 -5.69 17.17 1.08
C ASN A 40 -5.67 15.81 1.79
N ARG A 41 -6.48 14.83 1.37
CA ARG A 41 -6.47 13.45 1.91
C ARG A 41 -5.12 12.77 1.65
N VAL A 42 -4.60 12.84 0.42
CA VAL A 42 -3.27 12.30 0.06
C VAL A 42 -2.16 12.95 0.88
N LYS A 43 -2.19 14.28 1.02
CA LYS A 43 -1.20 15.03 1.81
C LYS A 43 -1.26 14.63 3.29
N ALA A 44 -2.44 14.61 3.89
CA ALA A 44 -2.61 14.23 5.29
C ALA A 44 -2.09 12.81 5.58
N ALA A 45 -2.41 11.85 4.71
CA ALA A 45 -1.96 10.47 4.84
C ALA A 45 -0.43 10.34 4.74
N TYR A 46 0.21 11.07 3.81
CA TYR A 46 1.67 11.10 3.68
C TYR A 46 2.35 11.75 4.88
N GLU A 47 1.89 12.95 5.29
CA GLU A 47 2.46 13.67 6.44
C GLU A 47 2.37 12.86 7.75
N LYS A 48 1.27 12.13 7.95
CA LYS A 48 1.08 11.23 9.09
C LYS A 48 2.19 10.18 9.23
N ARG A 49 2.77 9.74 8.10
CA ARG A 49 3.70 8.59 8.05
C ARG A 49 5.14 8.97 7.67
N LYS A 50 5.38 10.14 7.12
CA LYS A 50 6.71 10.51 6.59
C LYS A 50 7.81 10.54 7.66
N HIS A 51 7.44 10.63 8.96
CA HIS A 51 8.41 10.54 10.04
C HIS A 51 9.15 9.19 10.05
N LEU A 52 8.53 8.11 9.53
CA LEU A 52 9.12 6.78 9.42
C LEU A 52 10.27 6.73 8.40
N LEU A 53 10.37 7.71 7.49
CA LEU A 53 11.47 7.79 6.51
C LEU A 53 12.85 8.01 7.14
N LYS A 54 12.92 8.22 8.44
CA LYS A 54 14.18 8.21 9.20
C LYS A 54 14.76 6.80 9.37
N GLU A 55 13.91 5.77 9.32
CA GLU A 55 14.28 4.37 9.56
C GLU A 55 14.21 3.50 8.29
N THR A 56 13.51 3.99 7.26
CA THR A 56 13.28 3.25 6.02
C THR A 56 13.08 4.21 4.85
N ASN A 57 13.34 3.71 3.63
CA ASN A 57 12.97 4.42 2.40
C ASN A 57 11.62 3.96 1.82
N SER A 58 10.89 3.08 2.53
CA SER A 58 9.68 2.43 2.00
C SER A 58 8.58 2.38 3.04
N LEU A 59 7.36 2.79 2.67
CA LEU A 59 6.22 2.81 3.59
C LEU A 59 4.89 2.78 2.84
N ARG A 60 3.84 2.30 3.50
CA ARG A 60 2.48 2.49 3.04
C ARG A 60 2.07 3.93 3.27
N ILE A 61 1.86 4.68 2.18
CA ILE A 61 1.46 6.10 2.23
C ILE A 61 -0.02 6.22 2.53
N PHE A 62 -0.85 5.39 1.89
CA PHE A 62 -2.30 5.49 1.95
C PHE A 62 -2.93 4.10 2.16
N TYR A 63 -3.93 4.02 3.04
CA TYR A 63 -4.64 2.77 3.30
C TYR A 63 -6.15 2.96 3.44
N SER A 64 -6.82 3.00 2.29
CA SER A 64 -8.28 2.87 2.18
C SER A 64 -9.08 3.75 3.15
N GLU A 65 -10.05 3.17 3.84
CA GLU A 65 -10.94 3.83 4.81
C GLU A 65 -10.17 4.50 5.95
N ALA A 66 -9.04 3.93 6.38
CA ALA A 66 -8.22 4.49 7.46
C ALA A 66 -7.64 5.88 7.14
N ASP A 67 -7.59 6.24 5.87
CA ASP A 67 -7.08 7.53 5.38
C ASP A 67 -8.15 8.31 4.57
N GLY A 68 -9.41 7.84 4.58
CA GLY A 68 -10.58 8.56 4.09
C GLY A 68 -10.81 8.51 2.57
N LEU A 69 -10.15 7.59 1.83
CA LEU A 69 -10.49 7.28 0.44
C LEU A 69 -10.63 5.77 0.28
N SER A 70 -11.84 5.28 0.49
CA SER A 70 -12.16 3.85 0.45
C SER A 70 -11.70 3.19 -0.84
N GLY A 71 -10.90 2.14 -0.72
CA GLY A 71 -10.39 1.38 -1.85
C GLY A 71 -9.05 1.87 -2.42
N LEU A 72 -8.49 2.98 -1.96
CA LEU A 72 -7.15 3.42 -2.37
C LEU A 72 -6.07 2.80 -1.47
N VAL A 73 -5.08 2.15 -2.08
CA VAL A 73 -3.85 1.73 -1.40
C VAL A 73 -2.65 2.27 -2.15
N VAL A 74 -1.70 2.89 -1.43
CA VAL A 74 -0.47 3.42 -2.01
C VAL A 74 0.71 3.00 -1.16
N ASP A 75 1.61 2.22 -1.75
CA ASP A 75 2.88 1.83 -1.18
C ASP A 75 4.03 2.55 -1.90
N MET A 76 4.95 3.10 -1.12
CA MET A 76 6.17 3.72 -1.61
C MET A 76 7.35 2.80 -1.37
N PHE A 77 8.16 2.60 -2.40
CA PHE A 77 9.43 1.88 -2.38
C PHE A 77 10.50 2.81 -2.97
N ASP A 78 11.32 3.39 -2.10
CA ASP A 78 12.27 4.47 -2.42
C ASP A 78 11.54 5.66 -3.09
N LYS A 79 11.74 5.88 -4.37
CA LYS A 79 11.13 6.96 -5.17
C LYS A 79 10.02 6.48 -6.10
N TYR A 80 9.53 5.26 -5.92
CA TYR A 80 8.54 4.63 -6.79
C TYR A 80 7.30 4.27 -6.00
N LEU A 81 6.13 4.42 -6.62
CA LEU A 81 4.85 4.10 -6.00
C LEU A 81 4.19 2.91 -6.68
N SER A 82 3.68 2.01 -5.87
CA SER A 82 2.71 0.99 -6.25
C SER A 82 1.33 1.42 -5.77
N VAL A 83 0.36 1.54 -6.67
CA VAL A 83 -0.98 2.05 -6.38
C VAL A 83 -2.03 1.01 -6.72
N GLN A 84 -3.02 0.85 -5.86
CA GLN A 84 -4.19 0.02 -6.12
C GLN A 84 -5.46 0.84 -6.00
N PHE A 85 -6.31 0.77 -7.03
CA PHE A 85 -7.68 1.27 -7.05
C PHE A 85 -8.61 0.07 -6.93
N ARG A 86 -9.16 -0.18 -5.73
CA ARG A 86 -9.84 -1.43 -5.39
C ARG A 86 -11.34 -1.39 -5.58
N THR A 87 -11.93 -0.19 -5.72
CA THR A 87 -13.38 0.00 -5.76
C THR A 87 -13.79 0.89 -6.92
N LEU A 88 -15.04 0.73 -7.39
CA LEU A 88 -15.59 1.51 -8.48
C LEU A 88 -15.56 3.03 -8.19
N GLY A 89 -15.88 3.41 -6.96
CA GLY A 89 -15.91 4.82 -6.57
C GLY A 89 -14.54 5.49 -6.63
N ILE A 90 -13.48 4.81 -6.17
CA ILE A 90 -12.14 5.39 -6.18
C ILE A 90 -11.54 5.44 -7.59
N GLU A 91 -11.94 4.56 -8.49
CA GLU A 91 -11.52 4.57 -9.89
C GLU A 91 -11.87 5.90 -10.59
N ARG A 92 -13.03 6.50 -10.23
CA ARG A 92 -13.47 7.80 -10.77
C ARG A 92 -12.52 8.95 -10.45
N TYR A 93 -11.77 8.85 -9.35
CA TYR A 93 -10.82 9.88 -8.92
C TYR A 93 -9.37 9.56 -9.30
N LYS A 94 -9.15 8.53 -10.10
CA LYS A 94 -7.81 8.03 -10.47
C LYS A 94 -6.88 9.12 -10.97
N GLU A 95 -7.30 9.94 -11.91
CA GLU A 95 -6.48 11.02 -12.44
C GLU A 95 -6.11 12.07 -11.38
N ASP A 96 -7.07 12.47 -10.53
CA ASP A 96 -6.83 13.45 -9.49
C ASP A 96 -5.94 12.89 -8.37
N ILE A 97 -6.04 11.60 -8.08
CA ILE A 97 -5.14 10.89 -7.16
C ILE A 97 -3.73 10.84 -7.72
N ILE A 98 -3.53 10.46 -8.99
CA ILE A 98 -2.20 10.43 -9.63
C ILE A 98 -1.56 11.82 -9.62
N LYS A 99 -2.31 12.87 -9.97
CA LYS A 99 -1.83 14.27 -9.89
C LYS A 99 -1.44 14.65 -8.48
N SER A 100 -2.26 14.31 -7.50
CA SER A 100 -2.00 14.59 -6.08
C SER A 100 -0.75 13.88 -5.57
N LEU A 101 -0.57 12.61 -5.92
CA LEU A 101 0.63 11.84 -5.58
C LEU A 101 1.89 12.46 -6.22
N LYS A 102 1.80 12.88 -7.49
CA LYS A 102 2.91 13.57 -8.17
C LYS A 102 3.31 14.86 -7.47
N GLU A 103 2.35 15.66 -7.03
CA GLU A 103 2.62 16.95 -6.38
C GLU A 103 3.12 16.79 -4.94
N VAL A 104 2.53 15.86 -4.17
CA VAL A 104 2.80 15.71 -2.74
C VAL A 104 4.04 14.85 -2.49
N VAL A 105 4.17 13.71 -3.16
CA VAL A 105 5.24 12.72 -2.92
C VAL A 105 6.42 12.92 -3.85
N LYS A 106 6.18 13.43 -5.06
CA LYS A 106 7.16 13.68 -6.13
C LYS A 106 7.93 12.40 -6.53
N PRO A 107 7.23 11.30 -6.83
CA PRO A 107 7.86 10.05 -7.20
C PRO A 107 8.52 10.14 -8.58
N LYS A 108 9.48 9.23 -8.86
CA LYS A 108 10.06 9.03 -10.19
C LYS A 108 9.16 8.20 -11.10
N GLY A 109 8.39 7.27 -10.52
CA GLY A 109 7.46 6.43 -11.24
C GLY A 109 6.29 5.99 -10.39
N ILE A 110 5.14 5.78 -11.04
CA ILE A 110 3.91 5.25 -10.43
C ILE A 110 3.45 4.07 -11.27
N TYR A 111 3.28 2.92 -10.64
CA TYR A 111 2.76 1.70 -11.27
C TYR A 111 1.46 1.27 -10.61
N GLU A 112 0.48 0.91 -11.40
CA GLU A 112 -0.79 0.37 -10.93
C GLU A 112 -0.72 -1.13 -10.73
N ARG A 113 -1.21 -1.61 -9.59
CA ARG A 113 -1.33 -3.02 -9.22
C ARG A 113 -2.77 -3.33 -8.80
N SER A 114 -3.72 -2.91 -9.64
CA SER A 114 -5.15 -3.20 -9.48
C SER A 114 -5.56 -4.56 -10.08
N ASP A 115 -4.60 -5.46 -10.27
CA ASP A 115 -4.73 -6.85 -10.72
C ASP A 115 -5.17 -7.80 -9.58
N ILE A 116 -6.23 -7.42 -8.86
CA ILE A 116 -6.73 -8.11 -7.67
C ILE A 116 -8.18 -8.59 -7.87
N GLU A 117 -8.49 -9.81 -7.39
CA GLU A 117 -9.79 -10.45 -7.55
C GLU A 117 -10.96 -9.62 -7.01
N ASN A 118 -10.76 -8.92 -5.90
CA ASN A 118 -11.82 -8.12 -5.27
C ASN A 118 -12.41 -7.04 -6.19
N ARG A 119 -11.72 -6.62 -7.24
CA ARG A 119 -12.26 -5.66 -8.23
C ARG A 119 -13.43 -6.23 -9.02
N ILE A 120 -13.43 -7.52 -9.29
CA ILE A 120 -14.52 -8.19 -10.01
C ILE A 120 -15.82 -8.05 -9.21
N HIS A 121 -15.77 -8.20 -7.89
CA HIS A 121 -16.93 -8.02 -7.00
C HIS A 121 -17.39 -6.56 -6.88
N GLU A 122 -16.56 -5.63 -7.27
CA GLU A 122 -16.90 -4.20 -7.37
C GLU A 122 -17.42 -3.81 -8.78
N GLY A 123 -17.50 -4.77 -9.72
CA GLY A 123 -17.88 -4.50 -11.10
C GLY A 123 -16.81 -3.73 -11.89
N VAL A 124 -15.54 -3.85 -11.52
CA VAL A 124 -14.41 -3.16 -12.15
C VAL A 124 -13.40 -4.19 -12.66
N GLU A 125 -12.92 -4.02 -13.88
CA GLU A 125 -11.91 -4.90 -14.47
C GLU A 125 -10.57 -4.82 -13.74
N GLN A 126 -9.87 -5.95 -13.68
CA GLN A 126 -8.50 -5.99 -13.20
C GLN A 126 -7.59 -5.19 -14.14
N GLN A 127 -6.70 -4.40 -13.58
CA GLN A 127 -5.80 -3.55 -14.34
C GLN A 127 -4.42 -3.46 -13.68
N SER A 128 -3.37 -3.48 -14.50
CA SER A 128 -2.01 -3.17 -14.07
C SER A 128 -1.28 -2.43 -15.18
N GLY A 129 -0.31 -1.59 -14.82
CA GLY A 129 0.46 -0.85 -15.81
C GLY A 129 1.17 0.38 -15.26
N LEU A 130 2.04 0.93 -16.10
CA LEU A 130 2.74 2.17 -15.79
C LEU A 130 1.80 3.36 -15.94
N LEU A 131 1.67 4.15 -14.86
CA LEU A 131 0.82 5.37 -14.84
C LEU A 131 1.64 6.64 -15.03
N MET A 132 2.91 6.65 -14.59
CA MET A 132 3.78 7.81 -14.71
C MET A 132 5.25 7.40 -14.61
N GLY A 133 6.11 8.12 -15.37
CA GLY A 133 7.58 7.95 -15.28
C GLY A 133 8.05 6.60 -15.74
N GLU A 134 8.96 6.00 -14.98
CA GLU A 134 9.54 4.67 -15.23
C GLU A 134 9.66 3.87 -13.94
N ILE A 135 9.63 2.55 -14.02
CA ILE A 135 9.87 1.64 -12.90
C ILE A 135 11.12 0.82 -13.23
N PRO A 136 12.20 0.91 -12.46
CA PRO A 136 13.37 0.08 -12.68
C PRO A 136 13.08 -1.39 -12.30
N GLU A 137 13.79 -2.30 -12.95
CA GLU A 137 13.67 -3.73 -12.67
C GLU A 137 13.99 -4.09 -11.22
N LYS A 138 14.87 -3.32 -10.58
CA LYS A 138 15.28 -3.54 -9.18
C LYS A 138 15.13 -2.26 -8.37
N ILE A 139 14.37 -2.36 -7.29
CA ILE A 139 14.21 -1.29 -6.31
C ILE A 139 14.75 -1.81 -4.97
N ILE A 140 15.67 -1.09 -4.37
CA ILE A 140 16.20 -1.47 -3.06
C ILE A 140 15.38 -0.83 -1.96
N LEU A 141 14.66 -1.65 -1.22
CA LEU A 141 14.04 -1.29 0.03
C LEU A 141 15.09 -1.37 1.14
N GLU A 142 15.26 -0.29 1.88
CA GLU A 142 16.09 -0.24 3.09
C GLU A 142 15.17 -0.10 4.32
N ASP A 143 15.33 -1.01 5.27
CA ASP A 143 14.49 -1.07 6.47
C ASP A 143 15.27 -1.59 7.66
N ASN A 144 15.41 -0.77 8.72
CA ASN A 144 16.12 -1.13 9.95
C ASN A 144 17.54 -1.73 9.71
N GLY A 145 18.28 -1.16 8.74
CA GLY A 145 19.62 -1.61 8.37
C GLY A 145 19.69 -2.90 7.54
N LEU A 146 18.54 -3.35 7.04
CA LEU A 146 18.41 -4.47 6.10
C LEU A 146 18.09 -3.95 4.70
N LYS A 147 18.50 -4.68 3.68
CA LYS A 147 18.23 -4.38 2.27
C LYS A 147 17.47 -5.52 1.62
N TYR A 148 16.42 -5.16 0.88
CA TYR A 148 15.59 -6.10 0.16
C TYR A 148 15.44 -5.64 -1.29
N ASN A 149 15.40 -6.59 -2.21
CA ASN A 149 15.00 -6.30 -3.59
C ASN A 149 13.48 -6.36 -3.70
N VAL A 150 12.87 -5.30 -4.24
CA VAL A 150 11.43 -5.20 -4.44
C VAL A 150 11.14 -5.18 -5.94
N ASP A 151 10.22 -6.02 -6.37
CA ASP A 151 9.65 -6.02 -7.71
C ASP A 151 8.20 -5.49 -7.62
N ILE A 152 8.00 -4.24 -8.05
CA ILE A 152 6.66 -3.63 -8.07
C ILE A 152 5.80 -4.25 -9.17
N VAL A 153 6.41 -4.66 -10.28
CA VAL A 153 5.69 -5.10 -11.48
C VAL A 153 5.17 -6.53 -11.32
N ASN A 154 6.03 -7.46 -10.90
CA ASN A 154 5.70 -8.90 -10.85
C ASN A 154 5.59 -9.45 -9.42
N GLY A 155 6.05 -8.71 -8.42
CA GLY A 155 6.05 -9.15 -7.02
C GLY A 155 4.65 -9.34 -6.44
N GLN A 156 4.55 -10.10 -5.37
CA GLN A 156 3.27 -10.34 -4.68
C GLN A 156 2.71 -9.04 -4.09
N LYS A 157 1.38 -8.90 -4.06
CA LYS A 157 0.65 -7.72 -3.59
C LYS A 157 1.12 -6.46 -4.35
N THR A 158 1.72 -5.51 -3.64
CA THR A 158 2.26 -4.25 -4.17
C THR A 158 3.77 -4.32 -4.43
N GLY A 159 4.40 -5.47 -4.16
CA GLY A 159 5.84 -5.72 -4.34
C GLY A 159 6.56 -6.23 -3.09
N PHE A 160 6.09 -5.87 -1.88
CA PHE A 160 6.68 -6.31 -0.61
C PHE A 160 5.69 -6.21 0.55
N PHE A 161 5.88 -7.04 1.60
CA PHE A 161 5.06 -7.05 2.81
C PHE A 161 5.55 -6.00 3.82
N LEU A 162 5.16 -4.74 3.61
CA LEU A 162 5.54 -3.61 4.48
C LEU A 162 4.98 -3.72 5.90
N ASP A 163 3.81 -4.34 6.06
CA ASP A 163 3.12 -4.58 7.33
C ASP A 163 3.93 -5.47 8.29
N GLN A 164 4.83 -6.32 7.78
CA GLN A 164 5.67 -7.21 8.57
C GLN A 164 6.95 -6.55 9.14
N ARG A 165 7.13 -5.24 8.97
CA ARG A 165 8.30 -4.51 9.45
C ARG A 165 8.56 -4.73 10.93
N GLU A 166 7.57 -4.46 11.78
CA GLU A 166 7.73 -4.58 13.22
C GLU A 166 7.94 -6.03 13.65
N SER A 167 7.30 -6.99 12.98
CA SER A 167 7.52 -8.42 13.22
C SER A 167 8.96 -8.83 12.89
N ARG A 168 9.52 -8.37 11.76
CA ARG A 168 10.93 -8.62 11.40
C ARG A 168 11.90 -7.98 12.39
N LYS A 169 11.61 -6.76 12.86
CA LYS A 169 12.40 -6.08 13.90
C LYS A 169 12.31 -6.80 15.23
N PHE A 170 11.13 -7.25 15.62
CA PHE A 170 10.87 -7.92 16.89
C PHE A 170 11.59 -9.26 17.00
N ILE A 171 11.52 -10.11 15.96
CA ILE A 171 12.10 -11.46 16.02
C ILE A 171 13.62 -11.42 16.18
N ARG A 172 14.30 -10.39 15.67
CA ARG A 172 15.77 -10.24 15.79
C ARG A 172 16.26 -10.27 17.24
N LYS A 173 15.43 -9.85 18.19
CA LYS A 173 15.74 -9.87 19.63
C LYS A 173 15.92 -11.28 20.20
N TYR A 174 15.39 -12.29 19.53
CA TYR A 174 15.41 -13.70 19.95
C TYR A 174 16.44 -14.53 19.18
N LEU A 175 17.09 -13.93 18.19
CA LEU A 175 18.06 -14.61 17.33
C LEU A 175 19.47 -14.47 17.90
N THR A 176 20.24 -15.56 17.80
CA THR A 176 21.63 -15.63 18.23
C THR A 176 22.45 -16.43 17.24
N LYS A 177 23.78 -16.40 17.36
CA LYS A 177 24.71 -17.19 16.53
C LYS A 177 24.51 -18.71 16.64
N SER A 178 23.84 -19.20 17.67
CA SER A 178 23.49 -20.62 17.85
C SER A 178 22.10 -20.97 17.29
N THR A 179 21.29 -20.00 16.89
CA THR A 179 19.93 -20.21 16.41
C THR A 179 19.92 -20.91 15.05
N ARG A 180 19.07 -21.91 14.92
CA ARG A 180 18.67 -22.52 13.64
C ARG A 180 17.29 -21.99 13.29
N PHE A 181 17.18 -21.23 12.22
CA PHE A 181 15.97 -20.52 11.82
C PHE A 181 15.32 -21.15 10.60
N LEU A 182 14.02 -21.43 10.70
CA LEU A 182 13.20 -21.92 9.58
C LEU A 182 12.13 -20.86 9.25
N ASP A 183 12.18 -20.34 8.02
CA ASP A 183 11.23 -19.38 7.45
C ASP A 183 10.30 -20.13 6.49
N VAL A 184 9.08 -20.41 6.95
CA VAL A 184 8.06 -21.11 6.15
C VAL A 184 7.11 -20.09 5.59
N PHE A 185 6.76 -20.21 4.30
CA PHE A 185 6.02 -19.20 3.53
C PHE A 185 6.84 -17.91 3.41
N SER A 186 8.12 -18.08 3.09
CA SER A 186 9.14 -17.03 3.17
C SER A 186 8.94 -15.89 2.17
N SER A 187 8.16 -16.08 1.09
CA SER A 187 7.96 -15.11 0.00
C SER A 187 9.32 -14.57 -0.47
N SER A 188 9.56 -13.27 -0.37
CA SER A 188 10.84 -12.62 -0.69
C SER A 188 11.95 -12.81 0.36
N GLY A 189 11.77 -13.70 1.34
CA GLY A 189 12.77 -14.01 2.36
C GLY A 189 12.95 -12.92 3.43
N GLY A 190 11.92 -12.11 3.69
CA GLY A 190 12.00 -10.97 4.60
C GLY A 190 12.49 -11.32 6.01
N PHE A 191 12.02 -12.42 6.58
CA PHE A 191 12.46 -12.92 7.88
C PHE A 191 13.81 -13.64 7.81
N SER A 192 14.07 -14.35 6.70
CA SER A 192 15.35 -14.99 6.45
C SER A 192 16.51 -13.98 6.42
N VAL A 193 16.32 -12.85 5.74
CA VAL A 193 17.32 -11.75 5.71
C VAL A 193 17.56 -11.18 7.11
N ALA A 194 16.49 -11.03 7.91
CA ALA A 194 16.62 -10.60 9.30
C ALA A 194 17.43 -11.60 10.14
N ALA A 195 17.19 -12.90 9.97
CA ALA A 195 17.94 -13.95 10.66
C ALA A 195 19.42 -14.03 10.23
N LEU A 196 19.71 -13.86 8.95
CA LEU A 196 21.08 -13.80 8.43
C LEU A 196 21.85 -12.61 9.00
N LYS A 197 21.19 -11.47 9.19
CA LYS A 197 21.80 -10.27 9.79
C LYS A 197 22.25 -10.51 11.23
N GLU A 198 21.54 -11.35 11.98
CA GLU A 198 21.89 -11.74 13.35
C GLU A 198 22.88 -12.93 13.41
N GLU A 199 23.47 -13.29 12.26
CA GLU A 199 24.47 -14.35 12.12
C GLU A 199 24.01 -15.73 12.67
N CYS A 200 22.72 -16.07 12.45
CA CYS A 200 22.19 -17.36 12.86
C CYS A 200 23.01 -18.53 12.28
N LEU A 201 23.15 -19.60 13.05
CA LEU A 201 23.94 -20.78 12.68
C LEU A 201 23.46 -21.41 11.37
N LYS A 202 22.13 -21.43 11.15
CA LYS A 202 21.51 -21.93 9.93
C LYS A 202 20.20 -21.19 9.67
N VAL A 203 19.98 -20.78 8.43
CA VAL A 203 18.72 -20.24 7.95
C VAL A 203 18.23 -21.08 6.79
N VAL A 204 16.99 -21.52 6.85
CA VAL A 204 16.31 -22.26 5.77
C VAL A 204 15.03 -21.52 5.44
N ALA A 205 14.86 -21.12 4.19
CA ALA A 205 13.66 -20.50 3.65
C ALA A 205 12.90 -21.49 2.78
N VAL A 206 11.59 -21.57 2.95
CA VAL A 206 10.70 -22.46 2.18
C VAL A 206 9.49 -21.67 1.71
N ASP A 207 9.23 -21.68 0.41
CA ASP A 207 8.04 -21.10 -0.19
C ASP A 207 7.52 -21.93 -1.36
N LYS A 208 6.22 -21.87 -1.62
CA LYS A 208 5.58 -22.57 -2.74
C LYS A 208 5.86 -21.87 -4.08
N SER A 209 6.05 -20.56 -4.05
CA SER A 209 6.21 -19.68 -5.22
C SER A 209 7.67 -19.39 -5.57
N ALA A 210 8.60 -20.16 -5.01
CA ALA A 210 10.02 -20.01 -5.31
C ALA A 210 10.39 -20.59 -6.69
#